data_697e9482b081507d0d0cdb34e9b69c77
#
_entry.id   697e9482b081507d0d0cdb34e9b69c77
#
_cell.length_a   1.000
_cell.length_b   1.000
_cell.length_c   1.000
_cell.angle_alpha   90.00
_cell.angle_beta   90.00
_cell.angle_gamma   90.00
#
_symmetry.space_group_name_H-M   'P 1'
#
loop_
_entity.id
_entity.type
_entity.pdbx_description
1 polymer ?
#
loop_
_entity_poly.entity_id
_entity_poly.type
_entity_poly.pdbx_seq_one_letter_code
_entity_poly.pdbx_strand_id
1 'polypeptide(L)'
;SDLTEAGRKRYIGTRYHYNDTYKTIIDRGAAVPRIHRATIDGTLEGEPVLLTREQLAVKRAEMGPYTFGAQMMMDPKADDVQGFLDDWLRFWTPQINNLNLYILCDPAGEKKKDNDYTVFMVVGIGGDGNYYLVDMVRDRLNLKERADTLFTLHREYRPLAVGYEKYGKDSDIEHYQDRMERENYRFTITPLKGSTGKA
;
A
#
# COMPACT_ATOMS: atom_id res chain seq x y z
N SER A 1 0.38 -9.76 -35.45
CA SER A 1 -1.01 -9.97 -35.89
C SER A 1 -1.31 -8.95 -36.98
N ASP A 2 -1.47 -9.45 -38.17
CA ASP A 2 -1.71 -8.66 -39.37
C ASP A 2 -3.13 -8.09 -39.32
N LEU A 3 -3.25 -6.87 -38.84
CA LEU A 3 -4.47 -6.11 -39.08
C LEU A 3 -4.40 -5.60 -40.51
N THR A 4 -5.33 -6.05 -41.32
CA THR A 4 -5.54 -5.47 -42.65
C THR A 4 -5.84 -3.97 -42.54
N GLU A 5 -5.62 -3.18 -43.57
CA GLU A 5 -5.88 -1.73 -43.58
C GLU A 5 -7.29 -1.34 -43.10
N ALA A 6 -8.27 -2.27 -43.16
CA ALA A 6 -9.63 -2.11 -42.65
C ALA A 6 -9.82 -2.54 -41.20
N GLY A 7 -8.80 -3.08 -40.56
CA GLY A 7 -8.88 -3.59 -39.17
C GLY A 7 -8.97 -2.47 -38.15
N ARG A 8 -9.89 -2.61 -37.16
CA ARG A 8 -10.05 -1.65 -36.07
C ARG A 8 -9.75 -2.34 -34.72
N LYS A 9 -8.90 -1.73 -33.92
CA LYS A 9 -8.67 -2.15 -32.52
C LYS A 9 -9.67 -1.45 -31.61
N ARG A 10 -10.27 -2.23 -30.70
CA ARG A 10 -11.13 -1.69 -29.64
C ARG A 10 -10.60 -2.19 -28.29
N TYR A 11 -10.48 -1.28 -27.35
CA TYR A 11 -10.11 -1.57 -25.97
C TYR A 11 -11.34 -1.33 -25.09
N ILE A 12 -11.76 -2.34 -24.34
CA ILE A 12 -12.94 -2.27 -23.49
C ILE A 12 -12.53 -2.67 -22.08
N GLY A 13 -12.93 -1.89 -21.08
CA GLY A 13 -12.67 -2.18 -19.68
C GLY A 13 -12.97 -1.00 -18.79
N THR A 14 -12.71 -1.18 -17.50
CA THR A 14 -12.86 -0.15 -16.48
C THR A 14 -11.48 0.38 -16.05
N ARG A 15 -11.47 1.55 -15.45
CA ARG A 15 -10.25 2.14 -14.87
C ARG A 15 -9.96 1.48 -13.52
N TYR A 16 -8.69 1.33 -13.18
CA TYR A 16 -8.23 0.77 -11.90
C TYR A 16 -7.34 1.72 -11.13
N HIS A 17 -6.56 2.51 -11.85
CA HIS A 17 -5.59 3.40 -11.26
C HIS A 17 -5.41 4.63 -12.16
N TYR A 18 -5.02 5.77 -11.61
CA TYR A 18 -4.80 6.99 -12.39
C TYR A 18 -3.76 6.78 -13.50
N ASN A 19 -2.77 5.92 -13.30
CA ASN A 19 -1.71 5.59 -14.26
C ASN A 19 -1.84 4.14 -14.77
N ASP A 20 -3.05 3.71 -15.12
CA ASP A 20 -3.31 2.39 -15.67
C ASP A 20 -3.02 2.29 -17.18
N THR A 21 -3.16 1.09 -17.75
CA THR A 21 -2.95 0.83 -19.17
C THR A 21 -3.83 1.71 -20.06
N TYR A 22 -5.08 2.00 -19.64
CA TYR A 22 -5.97 2.86 -20.42
C TYR A 22 -5.48 4.30 -20.48
N LYS A 23 -4.95 4.82 -19.39
CA LYS A 23 -4.28 6.14 -19.38
C LYS A 23 -3.14 6.18 -20.37
N THR A 24 -2.29 5.16 -20.36
CA THR A 24 -1.15 5.07 -21.31
C THR A 24 -1.60 5.01 -22.77
N ILE A 25 -2.66 4.25 -23.07
CA ILE A 25 -3.21 4.14 -24.44
C ILE A 25 -3.77 5.48 -24.91
N ILE A 26 -4.49 6.18 -24.04
CA ILE A 26 -5.10 7.49 -24.31
C ILE A 26 -4.01 8.55 -24.52
N ASP A 27 -3.03 8.63 -23.62
CA ASP A 27 -1.95 9.61 -23.66
C ASP A 27 -1.07 9.48 -24.92
N ARG A 28 -0.91 8.25 -25.41
CA ARG A 28 -0.20 7.97 -26.66
C ARG A 28 -1.03 8.28 -27.91
N GLY A 29 -2.29 8.69 -27.78
CA GLY A 29 -3.19 8.89 -28.91
C GLY A 29 -3.54 7.61 -29.68
N ALA A 30 -3.30 6.43 -29.09
CA ALA A 30 -3.53 5.15 -29.76
C ALA A 30 -5.03 4.77 -29.83
N ALA A 31 -5.88 5.44 -29.08
CA ALA A 31 -7.34 5.29 -29.15
C ALA A 31 -8.05 6.58 -28.74
N VAL A 32 -9.22 6.80 -29.33
CA VAL A 32 -10.14 7.87 -28.89
C VAL A 32 -11.07 7.28 -27.83
N PRO A 33 -11.05 7.81 -26.58
CA PRO A 33 -11.84 7.26 -25.52
C PRO A 33 -13.33 7.61 -25.66
N ARG A 34 -14.19 6.64 -25.33
CA ARG A 34 -15.61 6.86 -25.03
C ARG A 34 -15.82 6.44 -23.59
N ILE A 35 -16.09 7.41 -22.72
CA ILE A 35 -16.20 7.20 -21.28
C ILE A 35 -17.69 7.12 -20.92
N HIS A 36 -18.10 5.98 -20.35
CA HIS A 36 -19.44 5.75 -19.84
C HIS A 36 -19.37 5.63 -18.32
N ARG A 37 -19.88 6.64 -17.63
CA ARG A 37 -19.92 6.69 -16.17
C ARG A 37 -21.26 6.14 -15.64
N ALA A 38 -21.29 5.80 -14.37
CA ALA A 38 -22.53 5.36 -13.70
C ALA A 38 -23.57 6.49 -13.57
N THR A 39 -23.14 7.75 -13.64
CA THR A 39 -24.00 8.94 -13.65
C THR A 39 -23.71 9.80 -14.87
N ILE A 40 -24.68 10.58 -15.34
CA ILE A 40 -24.55 11.38 -16.55
C ILE A 40 -23.41 12.40 -16.45
N ASP A 41 -23.33 13.12 -15.35
CA ASP A 41 -22.33 14.18 -15.13
C ASP A 41 -21.01 13.67 -14.49
N GLY A 42 -20.96 12.40 -14.08
CA GLY A 42 -19.82 11.80 -13.42
C GLY A 42 -19.67 12.21 -11.96
N THR A 43 -20.65 12.84 -11.36
CA THR A 43 -20.67 13.13 -9.91
C THR A 43 -21.48 12.09 -9.15
N LEU A 44 -21.24 11.96 -7.84
CA LEU A 44 -21.99 11.01 -7.01
C LEU A 44 -23.47 11.39 -6.90
N GLU A 45 -23.78 12.66 -7.03
CA GLU A 45 -25.13 13.24 -6.95
C GLU A 45 -25.84 13.29 -8.31
N GLY A 46 -25.10 12.97 -9.39
CA GLY A 46 -25.61 12.98 -10.75
C GLY A 46 -26.75 11.99 -10.99
N GLU A 47 -27.44 12.17 -12.12
CA GLU A 47 -28.50 11.24 -12.53
C GLU A 47 -27.93 9.91 -12.94
N PRO A 48 -28.39 8.80 -12.34
CA PRO A 48 -27.90 7.45 -12.68
C PRO A 48 -28.28 7.04 -14.11
N VAL A 49 -27.37 6.30 -14.79
CA VAL A 49 -27.59 5.88 -16.20
C VAL A 49 -28.23 4.51 -16.30
N LEU A 50 -27.73 3.52 -15.59
CA LEU A 50 -28.19 2.12 -15.68
C LEU A 50 -28.71 1.58 -14.36
N LEU A 51 -28.13 1.95 -13.25
CA LEU A 51 -28.48 1.50 -11.91
C LEU A 51 -29.31 2.58 -11.22
N THR A 52 -30.14 2.20 -10.25
CA THR A 52 -30.83 3.19 -9.43
C THR A 52 -29.86 3.83 -8.44
N ARG A 53 -30.25 4.95 -7.83
CA ARG A 53 -29.44 5.65 -6.81
C ARG A 53 -29.15 4.75 -5.59
N GLU A 54 -30.15 3.96 -5.19
CA GLU A 54 -30.02 3.00 -4.09
C GLU A 54 -29.02 1.89 -4.44
N GLN A 55 -29.09 1.36 -5.67
CA GLN A 55 -28.14 0.35 -6.15
C GLN A 55 -26.72 0.90 -6.23
N LEU A 56 -26.54 2.16 -6.65
CA LEU A 56 -25.24 2.80 -6.66
C LEU A 56 -24.68 2.99 -5.25
N ALA A 57 -25.54 3.36 -4.29
CA ALA A 57 -25.13 3.48 -2.88
C ALA A 57 -24.66 2.14 -2.31
N VAL A 58 -25.40 1.05 -2.57
CA VAL A 58 -24.99 -0.30 -2.16
C VAL A 58 -23.66 -0.68 -2.81
N LYS A 59 -23.53 -0.50 -4.11
CA LYS A 59 -22.27 -0.78 -4.83
C LYS A 59 -21.09 0.02 -4.27
N ARG A 60 -21.29 1.27 -3.94
CA ARG A 60 -20.25 2.09 -3.33
C ARG A 60 -19.84 1.57 -1.95
N ALA A 61 -20.78 1.13 -1.13
CA ALA A 61 -20.49 0.52 0.16
C ALA A 61 -19.72 -0.82 0.03
N GLU A 62 -20.11 -1.65 -0.95
CA GLU A 62 -19.45 -2.93 -1.22
C GLU A 62 -18.02 -2.77 -1.78
N MET A 63 -17.84 -1.89 -2.76
CA MET A 63 -16.58 -1.71 -3.48
C MET A 63 -15.59 -0.81 -2.75
N GLY A 64 -16.09 0.01 -1.84
CA GLY A 64 -15.33 1.13 -1.27
C GLY A 64 -15.21 2.32 -2.24
N PRO A 65 -14.96 3.53 -1.69
CA PRO A 65 -15.00 4.76 -2.47
C PRO A 65 -13.95 4.81 -3.60
N TYR A 66 -12.75 4.28 -3.39
CA TYR A 66 -11.70 4.26 -4.41
C TYR A 66 -12.07 3.39 -5.62
N THR A 67 -12.41 2.12 -5.38
CA THR A 67 -12.76 1.19 -6.44
C THR A 67 -14.02 1.64 -7.19
N PHE A 68 -15.01 2.15 -6.45
CA PHE A 68 -16.22 2.72 -7.03
C PHE A 68 -15.90 3.93 -7.91
N GLY A 69 -15.08 4.87 -7.43
CA GLY A 69 -14.64 6.03 -8.21
C GLY A 69 -13.92 5.62 -9.50
N ALA A 70 -12.98 4.69 -9.41
CA ALA A 70 -12.23 4.22 -10.56
C ALA A 70 -13.09 3.47 -11.57
N GLN A 71 -13.87 2.48 -11.13
CA GLN A 71 -14.56 1.54 -12.01
C GLN A 71 -15.97 1.97 -12.41
N MET A 72 -16.71 2.62 -11.53
CA MET A 72 -18.09 3.05 -11.79
C MET A 72 -18.14 4.49 -12.32
N MET A 73 -17.31 5.37 -11.78
CA MET A 73 -17.27 6.77 -12.20
C MET A 73 -16.22 7.02 -13.30
N MET A 74 -15.38 6.04 -13.63
CA MET A 74 -14.27 6.13 -14.59
C MET A 74 -13.29 7.27 -14.27
N ASP A 75 -13.19 7.64 -12.99
CA ASP A 75 -12.38 8.72 -12.47
C ASP A 75 -11.46 8.20 -11.34
N PRO A 76 -10.35 7.50 -11.70
CA PRO A 76 -9.37 7.09 -10.73
C PRO A 76 -8.54 8.30 -10.30
N LYS A 77 -8.95 8.97 -9.26
CA LYS A 77 -8.18 10.08 -8.68
C LYS A 77 -6.98 9.53 -7.91
N ALA A 78 -5.83 10.15 -8.10
CA ALA A 78 -4.58 9.70 -7.51
C ALA A 78 -4.58 9.81 -5.97
N ASP A 79 -5.20 10.85 -5.42
CA ASP A 79 -4.96 11.25 -4.04
C ASP A 79 -6.23 11.44 -3.18
N ASP A 80 -7.37 11.79 -3.76
CA ASP A 80 -8.58 12.13 -2.98
C ASP A 80 -9.33 10.93 -2.38
N VAL A 81 -8.88 9.70 -2.68
CA VAL A 81 -9.60 8.46 -2.32
C VAL A 81 -8.69 7.39 -1.72
N GLN A 82 -7.42 7.66 -1.57
CA GLN A 82 -6.58 6.88 -0.66
C GLN A 82 -7.08 7.14 0.76
N GLY A 83 -7.23 6.07 1.56
CA GLY A 83 -7.81 6.14 2.90
C GLY A 83 -7.04 6.99 3.91
N PHE A 84 -6.11 7.84 3.42
CA PHE A 84 -5.34 8.80 4.19
C PHE A 84 -5.42 10.17 3.53
N LEU A 85 -5.90 11.15 4.27
CA LEU A 85 -5.84 12.56 3.88
C LEU A 85 -4.57 13.17 4.46
N ASP A 86 -3.91 14.06 3.71
CA ASP A 86 -2.72 14.79 4.18
C ASP A 86 -3.02 15.57 5.46
N ASP A 87 -4.25 16.07 5.62
CA ASP A 87 -4.71 16.76 6.83
C ASP A 87 -4.74 15.88 8.08
N TRP A 88 -4.67 14.57 7.95
CA TRP A 88 -4.56 13.64 9.08
C TRP A 88 -3.12 13.48 9.56
N LEU A 89 -2.14 13.79 8.70
CA LEU A 89 -0.73 13.74 9.06
C LEU A 89 -0.40 14.95 9.94
N ARG A 90 0.02 14.67 11.16
CA ARG A 90 0.47 15.70 12.10
C ARG A 90 1.93 15.49 12.42
N PHE A 91 2.71 16.56 12.24
CA PHE A 91 4.10 16.54 12.69
C PHE A 91 4.14 16.71 14.20
N TRP A 92 4.96 15.92 14.85
CA TRP A 92 5.15 15.98 16.29
C TRP A 92 6.61 16.38 16.61
N THR A 93 6.79 16.96 17.78
CA THR A 93 8.14 17.33 18.24
C THR A 93 8.68 16.24 19.18
N PRO A 94 10.00 15.99 19.21
CA PRO A 94 10.62 14.91 19.99
C PRO A 94 10.45 14.98 21.51
N GLN A 95 9.65 15.89 22.04
CA GLN A 95 9.43 16.09 23.49
C GLN A 95 8.39 15.14 24.11
N ILE A 96 7.80 14.23 23.33
CA ILE A 96 6.89 13.23 23.87
C ILE A 96 7.76 12.13 24.53
N ASN A 97 7.89 12.24 25.85
CA ASN A 97 8.54 11.23 26.66
C ASN A 97 7.57 10.08 26.95
N ASN A 98 8.10 8.87 27.13
CA ASN A 98 7.36 7.66 27.50
C ASN A 98 6.50 7.07 26.38
N LEU A 99 7.07 6.87 25.18
CA LEU A 99 6.47 6.06 24.14
C LEU A 99 6.76 4.58 24.36
N ASN A 100 5.75 3.73 24.22
CA ASN A 100 5.94 2.30 24.04
C ASN A 100 6.35 2.05 22.60
N LEU A 101 7.62 1.66 22.38
CA LEU A 101 8.19 1.53 21.05
C LEU A 101 8.02 0.11 20.49
N TYR A 102 7.73 0.04 19.21
CA TYR A 102 7.60 -1.19 18.43
C TYR A 102 8.32 -1.03 17.10
N ILE A 103 8.89 -2.11 16.59
CA ILE A 103 9.40 -2.15 15.22
C ILE A 103 8.46 -3.01 14.38
N LEU A 104 8.05 -2.49 13.23
CA LEU A 104 7.25 -3.21 12.24
C LEU A 104 8.07 -3.31 10.95
N CYS A 105 8.06 -4.49 10.34
CA CYS A 105 8.75 -4.73 9.09
C CYS A 105 7.81 -5.31 8.04
N ASP A 106 7.79 -4.67 6.88
CA ASP A 106 7.25 -5.19 5.62
C ASP A 106 8.43 -5.52 4.69
N PRO A 107 8.84 -6.80 4.61
CA PRO A 107 10.01 -7.18 3.81
C PRO A 107 9.62 -7.29 2.34
N ALA A 108 10.41 -6.70 1.46
CA ALA A 108 10.34 -7.00 0.04
C ALA A 108 11.02 -8.34 -0.28
N GLY A 109 10.76 -8.88 -1.47
CA GLY A 109 11.52 -10.00 -2.01
C GLY A 109 13.01 -9.69 -2.19
N GLU A 110 13.69 -10.44 -3.06
CA GLU A 110 15.12 -10.23 -3.33
C GLU A 110 15.41 -8.82 -3.86
N LYS A 111 16.64 -8.32 -3.57
CA LYS A 111 17.13 -7.01 -4.05
C LYS A 111 17.30 -7.01 -5.58
N LYS A 112 16.23 -6.71 -6.32
CA LYS A 112 16.24 -6.48 -7.77
C LYS A 112 15.72 -5.09 -8.08
N LYS A 113 16.15 -4.52 -9.22
CA LYS A 113 15.83 -3.13 -9.60
C LYS A 113 14.32 -2.86 -9.72
N ASP A 114 13.53 -3.91 -10.01
CA ASP A 114 12.08 -3.83 -10.22
C ASP A 114 11.27 -4.39 -9.02
N ASN A 115 11.92 -4.76 -7.92
CA ASN A 115 11.25 -5.28 -6.73
C ASN A 115 10.79 -4.13 -5.79
N ASP A 116 9.82 -4.46 -4.96
CA ASP A 116 9.31 -3.58 -3.92
C ASP A 116 10.40 -3.20 -2.89
N TYR A 117 10.11 -2.19 -2.11
CA TYR A 117 10.98 -1.75 -1.03
C TYR A 117 10.70 -2.54 0.25
N THR A 118 11.74 -2.90 0.98
CA THR A 118 11.61 -3.28 2.39
C THR A 118 11.39 -2.03 3.22
N VAL A 119 10.44 -2.07 4.14
CA VAL A 119 10.16 -0.96 5.05
C VAL A 119 10.29 -1.45 6.49
N PHE A 120 11.10 -0.76 7.26
CA PHE A 120 11.11 -0.86 8.72
C PHE A 120 10.55 0.43 9.30
N MET A 121 9.59 0.34 10.21
CA MET A 121 9.04 1.47 10.93
C MET A 121 9.25 1.29 12.43
N VAL A 122 9.75 2.33 13.09
CA VAL A 122 9.73 2.44 14.54
C VAL A 122 8.50 3.25 14.93
N VAL A 123 7.55 2.59 15.57
CA VAL A 123 6.27 3.19 15.96
C VAL A 123 6.20 3.27 17.48
N GLY A 124 5.85 4.44 17.98
CA GLY A 124 5.59 4.68 19.38
C GLY A 124 4.09 4.78 19.67
N ILE A 125 3.66 4.22 20.78
CA ILE A 125 2.31 4.43 21.32
C ILE A 125 2.44 5.30 22.54
N GLY A 126 1.84 6.49 22.52
CA GLY A 126 1.84 7.44 23.62
C GLY A 126 0.82 7.11 24.69
N GLY A 127 1.01 7.67 25.87
CA GLY A 127 0.03 7.60 26.95
C GLY A 127 -1.31 8.28 26.63
N ASP A 128 -1.35 9.08 25.58
CA ASP A 128 -2.54 9.71 24.99
C ASP A 128 -3.29 8.80 23.99
N GLY A 129 -2.78 7.57 23.78
CA GLY A 129 -3.34 6.60 22.83
C GLY A 129 -3.03 6.89 21.36
N ASN A 130 -2.23 7.90 21.05
CA ASN A 130 -1.83 8.21 19.69
C ASN A 130 -0.63 7.35 19.24
N TYR A 131 -0.55 7.17 17.91
CA TYR A 131 0.57 6.49 17.26
C TYR A 131 1.54 7.53 16.70
N TYR A 132 2.82 7.30 16.95
CA TYR A 132 3.91 8.19 16.54
C TYR A 132 4.88 7.43 15.64
N LEU A 133 5.08 7.89 14.41
CA LEU A 133 6.17 7.42 13.59
C LEU A 133 7.46 8.07 14.11
N VAL A 134 8.32 7.26 14.74
CA VAL A 134 9.55 7.72 15.38
C VAL A 134 10.70 7.70 14.38
N ASP A 135 10.80 6.61 13.61
CA ASP A 135 11.83 6.44 12.57
C ASP A 135 11.33 5.49 11.48
N MET A 136 11.91 5.60 10.29
CA MET A 136 11.57 4.75 9.16
C MET A 136 12.76 4.54 8.24
N VAL A 137 13.04 3.27 7.90
CA VAL A 137 13.96 2.90 6.84
C VAL A 137 13.15 2.28 5.70
N ARG A 138 13.26 2.86 4.50
CA ARG A 138 12.62 2.35 3.28
C ARG A 138 13.68 2.20 2.20
N ASP A 139 14.11 0.98 1.93
CA ASP A 139 15.17 0.72 0.96
C ASP A 139 15.02 -0.68 0.33
N ARG A 140 15.77 -0.92 -0.74
CA ARG A 140 15.89 -2.24 -1.37
C ARG A 140 17.03 -2.99 -0.70
N LEU A 141 16.69 -3.82 0.28
CA LEU A 141 17.62 -4.52 1.13
C LEU A 141 17.67 -6.02 0.79
N ASN A 142 18.86 -6.59 0.70
CA ASN A 142 19.03 -8.04 0.73
C ASN A 142 18.86 -8.58 2.17
N LEU A 143 18.86 -9.90 2.34
CA LEU A 143 18.63 -10.54 3.63
C LEU A 143 19.62 -10.09 4.72
N LYS A 144 20.92 -9.97 4.37
CA LYS A 144 21.95 -9.48 5.30
C LYS A 144 21.71 -8.02 5.68
N GLU A 145 21.44 -7.16 4.70
CA GLU A 145 21.16 -5.74 4.93
C GLU A 145 19.89 -5.56 5.80
N ARG A 146 18.84 -6.36 5.57
CA ARG A 146 17.65 -6.39 6.43
C ARG A 146 17.99 -6.78 7.87
N ALA A 147 18.82 -7.80 8.04
CA ALA A 147 19.29 -8.20 9.37
C ALA A 147 20.09 -7.07 10.05
N ASP A 148 21.03 -6.45 9.33
CA ASP A 148 21.83 -5.34 9.85
C ASP A 148 20.94 -4.17 10.27
N THR A 149 19.96 -3.80 9.45
CA THR A 149 18.99 -2.74 9.75
C THR A 149 18.16 -3.07 10.99
N LEU A 150 17.56 -4.27 11.04
CA LEU A 150 16.73 -4.67 12.17
C LEU A 150 17.52 -4.65 13.49
N PHE A 151 18.73 -5.21 13.49
CA PHE A 151 19.55 -5.28 14.71
C PHE A 151 20.03 -3.89 15.15
N THR A 152 20.32 -2.99 14.20
CA THR A 152 20.67 -1.59 14.49
C THR A 152 19.49 -0.88 15.15
N LEU A 153 18.32 -0.90 14.51
CA LEU A 153 17.11 -0.27 15.06
C LEU A 153 16.74 -0.85 16.44
N HIS A 154 16.86 -2.19 16.59
CA HIS A 154 16.54 -2.83 17.87
C HIS A 154 17.47 -2.40 19.00
N ARG A 155 18.77 -2.25 18.74
CA ARG A 155 19.74 -1.77 19.74
C ARG A 155 19.52 -0.30 20.10
N GLU A 156 19.18 0.50 19.12
CA GLU A 156 18.96 1.94 19.27
C GLU A 156 17.69 2.23 20.05
N TYR A 157 16.57 1.67 19.60
CA TYR A 157 15.24 2.01 20.12
C TYR A 157 14.76 1.08 21.24
N ARG A 158 15.34 -0.09 21.41
CA ARG A 158 14.96 -1.10 22.42
C ARG A 158 13.45 -1.32 22.49
N PRO A 159 12.81 -1.72 21.38
CA PRO A 159 11.36 -1.83 21.31
C PRO A 159 10.83 -2.93 22.22
N LEU A 160 9.58 -2.82 22.62
CA LEU A 160 8.86 -3.84 23.39
C LEU A 160 8.60 -5.11 22.58
N ALA A 161 8.39 -4.96 21.26
CA ALA A 161 8.21 -6.07 20.34
C ALA A 161 8.61 -5.69 18.92
N VAL A 162 8.91 -6.72 18.12
CA VAL A 162 9.19 -6.62 16.68
C VAL A 162 8.12 -7.42 15.94
N GLY A 163 7.34 -6.77 15.08
CA GLY A 163 6.42 -7.41 14.14
C GLY A 163 7.06 -7.53 12.77
N TYR A 164 7.02 -8.72 12.18
CA TYR A 164 7.61 -8.99 10.87
C TYR A 164 6.56 -9.64 9.96
N GLU A 165 6.25 -8.99 8.84
CA GLU A 165 5.26 -9.53 7.89
C GLU A 165 5.83 -10.75 7.17
N LYS A 166 5.05 -11.84 7.22
CA LYS A 166 5.46 -13.13 6.69
C LYS A 166 4.86 -13.36 5.30
N TYR A 167 5.68 -13.24 4.27
CA TYR A 167 5.35 -13.65 2.91
C TYR A 167 5.92 -15.05 2.63
N GLY A 168 5.25 -16.10 3.12
CA GLY A 168 5.46 -17.48 2.65
C GLY A 168 6.85 -18.11 2.82
N LYS A 169 7.87 -17.38 3.31
CA LYS A 169 9.23 -17.87 3.53
C LYS A 169 9.69 -17.62 4.94
N ASP A 170 9.89 -18.66 5.70
CA ASP A 170 10.42 -18.61 7.08
C ASP A 170 11.91 -18.23 7.14
N SER A 171 12.58 -18.16 5.97
CA SER A 171 14.04 -17.99 5.85
C SER A 171 14.60 -16.72 6.50
N ASP A 172 13.86 -15.61 6.51
CA ASP A 172 14.36 -14.38 7.11
C ASP A 172 14.39 -14.49 8.64
N ILE A 173 13.34 -15.05 9.23
CA ILE A 173 13.25 -15.21 10.70
C ILE A 173 14.29 -16.21 11.19
N GLU A 174 14.51 -17.32 10.47
CA GLU A 174 15.57 -18.29 10.80
C GLU A 174 16.95 -17.64 10.74
N HIS A 175 17.24 -16.85 9.71
CA HIS A 175 18.50 -16.09 9.61
C HIS A 175 18.71 -15.11 10.78
N TYR A 176 17.65 -14.45 11.24
CA TYR A 176 17.72 -13.56 12.40
C TYR A 176 17.96 -14.34 13.68
N GLN A 177 17.34 -15.49 13.86
CA GLN A 177 17.56 -16.37 15.00
C GLN A 177 19.00 -16.85 15.09
N ASP A 178 19.58 -17.32 13.97
CA ASP A 178 20.98 -17.70 13.90
C ASP A 178 21.92 -16.55 14.27
N ARG A 179 21.58 -15.33 13.83
CA ARG A 179 22.36 -14.15 14.17
C ARG A 179 22.23 -13.79 15.65
N MET A 180 21.04 -13.89 16.22
CA MET A 180 20.81 -13.69 17.67
C MET A 180 21.68 -14.62 18.51
N GLU A 181 21.85 -15.88 18.10
CA GLU A 181 22.69 -16.83 18.77
C GLU A 181 24.19 -16.48 18.66
N ARG A 182 24.65 -16.18 17.45
CA ARG A 182 26.05 -15.81 17.20
C ARG A 182 26.49 -14.54 17.96
N GLU A 183 25.59 -13.56 18.05
CA GLU A 183 25.88 -12.28 18.73
C GLU A 183 25.51 -12.28 20.22
N ASN A 184 24.95 -13.38 20.74
CA ASN A 184 24.38 -13.48 22.09
C ASN A 184 23.43 -12.29 22.40
N TYR A 185 22.63 -11.90 21.39
CA TYR A 185 21.70 -10.78 21.48
C TYR A 185 20.31 -11.23 21.03
N ARG A 186 19.44 -11.52 21.99
CA ARG A 186 18.15 -12.16 21.75
C ARG A 186 16.98 -11.21 21.95
N PHE A 187 16.01 -11.25 21.05
CA PHE A 187 14.73 -10.58 21.16
C PHE A 187 13.66 -11.38 20.41
N THR A 188 12.40 -11.06 20.69
CA THR A 188 11.28 -11.79 20.07
C THR A 188 10.85 -11.11 18.79
N ILE A 189 10.74 -11.87 17.71
CA ILE A 189 10.12 -11.46 16.45
C ILE A 189 8.77 -12.14 16.34
N THR A 190 7.70 -11.37 16.24
CA THR A 190 6.33 -11.84 16.07
C THR A 190 6.00 -11.87 14.58
N PRO A 191 5.76 -13.06 13.98
CA PRO A 191 5.31 -13.14 12.60
C PRO A 191 3.91 -12.53 12.48
N LEU A 192 3.78 -11.55 11.58
CA LEU A 192 2.50 -10.95 11.23
C LEU A 192 1.98 -11.64 9.97
N LYS A 193 0.71 -12.03 9.98
CA LYS A 193 0.04 -12.49 8.75
C LYS A 193 -0.39 -11.25 7.99
N GLY A 194 0.02 -11.15 6.71
CA GLY A 194 -0.55 -10.16 5.83
C GLY A 194 -2.08 -10.31 5.81
N SER A 195 -2.80 -9.21 5.84
CA SER A 195 -4.26 -9.28 5.76
C SER A 195 -4.63 -10.00 4.46
N THR A 196 -5.34 -11.12 4.57
CA THR A 196 -5.92 -11.85 3.43
C THR A 196 -7.07 -11.07 2.78
N GLY A 197 -6.99 -9.77 2.75
CA GLY A 197 -7.96 -8.82 2.22
C GLY A 197 -7.41 -8.04 1.05
N LYS A 198 -6.79 -8.71 0.07
CA LYS A 198 -6.77 -8.19 -1.29
C LYS A 198 -8.00 -8.77 -1.98
N ALA A 199 -9.17 -8.14 -1.72
CA ALA A 199 -10.30 -8.25 -2.60
C ALA A 199 -10.02 -7.43 -3.87
#